data_e5fccdd6daec72a6ec24b68f3c5a6289
#
_entry.id   e5fccdd6daec72a6ec24b68f3c5a6289
#
_cell.length_a   1.000
_cell.length_b   1.000
_cell.length_c   1.000
_cell.angle_alpha   90.00
_cell.angle_beta   90.00
_cell.angle_gamma   90.00
#
_symmetry.space_group_name_H-M   'P 1'
#
loop_
_entity.id
_entity.type
_entity.pdbx_description
1 polymer ?
#
loop_
_entity_poly.entity_id
_entity_poly.type
_entity_poly.pdbx_seq_one_letter_code
_entity_poly.pdbx_strand_id
1 'polypeptide(L)'
;VLPEQIRELHSKIFNTENEEILNNSNVTEAQKAIATQEIAKVNNTKNAIMISENLILTKGFKNVVILVNEDSANVVVEVQEELSKDKVAILQNIVARELSKTIENIHISEKRN
;
A
#
# COMPACT_ATOMS: atom_id res chain seq x y z
N VAL A 1 6.84 -14.31 7.52
CA VAL A 1 6.02 -13.48 7.25
C VAL A 1 6.26 -12.07 7.38
N LEU A 2 5.89 -11.39 7.09
CA LEU A 2 6.17 -10.47 6.51
C LEU A 2 5.80 -9.30 6.80
N PRO A 3 5.98 -8.78 6.22
CA PRO A 3 6.06 -7.47 6.01
C PRO A 3 4.85 -6.66 6.39
N GLU A 4 3.85 -7.26 6.91
CA GLU A 4 2.75 -6.54 7.54
C GLU A 4 3.30 -5.66 8.67
N GLN A 5 4.24 -6.19 9.44
CA GLN A 5 4.92 -5.44 10.49
C GLN A 5 5.80 -4.33 9.91
N ILE A 6 6.51 -4.61 8.83
CA ILE A 6 7.36 -3.61 8.17
C ILE A 6 6.50 -2.50 7.57
N ARG A 7 5.39 -2.85 6.95
CA ARG A 7 4.45 -1.89 6.38
C ARG A 7 3.87 -0.96 7.44
N GLU A 8 3.41 -1.53 8.55
CA GLU A 8 2.87 -0.75 9.66
C GLU A 8 3.92 0.17 10.27
N LEU A 9 5.13 -0.32 10.45
CA LEU A 9 6.22 0.45 11.01
C LEU A 9 6.58 1.62 10.09
N HIS A 10 6.67 1.38 8.80
CA HIS A 10 6.97 2.42 7.81
C HIS A 10 5.89 3.51 7.80
N SER A 11 4.64 3.13 7.78
CA SER A 11 3.51 4.06 7.82
C SER A 11 3.50 4.87 9.12
N LYS A 12 3.80 4.23 10.24
CA LYS A 12 3.85 4.87 11.55
C LYS A 12 4.98 5.89 11.65
N ILE A 13 6.15 5.57 11.13
CA ILE A 13 7.29 6.50 11.12
C ILE A 13 6.94 7.74 10.29
N PHE A 14 6.36 7.55 9.11
CA PHE A 14 5.96 8.64 8.23
C PHE A 14 4.93 9.56 8.90
N ASN A 15 3.93 8.99 9.53
CA ASN A 15 2.91 9.77 10.24
C ASN A 15 3.51 10.55 11.42
N THR A 16 4.46 9.97 12.15
CA THR A 16 5.12 10.63 13.27
C THR A 16 5.88 11.88 12.82
N GLU A 17 6.60 11.79 11.69
CA GLU A 17 7.32 12.94 11.15
C GLU A 17 6.35 14.08 10.79
N ASN A 18 5.22 13.77 10.16
CA ASN A 18 4.22 14.77 9.81
C ASN A 18 3.54 15.37 11.04
N GLU A 19 3.29 14.57 12.06
CA GLU A 19 2.73 15.05 13.32
C GLU A 19 3.68 16.01 14.04
N GLU A 20 4.98 15.74 14.01
CA GLU A 20 6.00 16.63 14.56
C GLU A 20 5.97 18.00 13.88
N ILE A 21 5.83 18.02 12.56
CA ILE A 21 5.70 19.27 11.81
C ILE A 21 4.45 20.03 12.27
N LEU A 22 3.32 19.36 12.40
CA LEU A 22 2.07 20.00 12.82
C LEU A 22 2.13 20.56 14.23
N ASN A 23 2.90 19.94 15.11
CA ASN A 23 3.00 20.35 16.51
C ASN A 23 4.11 21.38 16.76
N ASN A 24 4.91 21.71 15.77
CA ASN A 24 6.00 22.65 15.92
C ASN A 24 5.48 24.09 15.77
N SER A 25 5.64 24.88 16.82
CA SER A 25 5.16 26.28 16.83
C SER A 25 5.87 27.20 15.85
N ASN A 26 7.03 26.79 15.35
CA ASN A 26 7.80 27.59 14.38
C ASN A 26 7.41 27.28 12.92
N VAL A 27 6.48 26.35 12.72
CA VAL A 27 6.04 25.97 11.38
C VAL A 27 4.96 26.93 10.88
N THR A 28 5.07 27.34 9.62
CA THR A 28 4.11 28.26 9.00
C THR A 28 2.78 27.55 8.71
N GLU A 29 1.72 28.33 8.52
CA GLU A 29 0.41 27.77 8.13
C GLU A 29 0.48 26.99 6.82
N ALA A 30 1.28 27.45 5.85
CA ALA A 30 1.48 26.73 4.59
C ALA A 30 2.14 25.38 4.83
N GLN A 31 3.14 25.31 5.71
CA GLN A 31 3.81 24.06 6.05
C GLN A 31 2.88 23.11 6.80
N LYS A 32 2.05 23.65 7.69
CA LYS A 32 1.04 22.83 8.40
C LYS A 32 0.01 22.26 7.44
N ALA A 33 -0.43 23.04 6.46
CA ALA A 33 -1.37 22.58 5.44
C ALA A 33 -0.78 21.44 4.61
N ILE A 34 0.50 21.57 4.20
CA ILE A 34 1.20 20.53 3.46
C ILE A 34 1.31 19.25 4.29
N ALA A 35 1.70 19.36 5.56
CA ALA A 35 1.80 18.22 6.45
C ALA A 35 0.43 17.52 6.64
N THR A 36 -0.64 18.29 6.77
CA THR A 36 -1.99 17.76 6.87
C THR A 36 -2.39 16.98 5.61
N GLN A 37 -2.06 17.51 4.44
CA GLN A 37 -2.33 16.83 3.17
C GLN A 37 -1.52 15.52 3.05
N GLU A 38 -0.27 15.54 3.48
CA GLU A 38 0.58 14.33 3.46
C GLU A 38 0.04 13.25 4.39
N ILE A 39 -0.40 13.61 5.59
CA ILE A 39 -1.02 12.67 6.53
C ILE A 39 -2.29 12.06 5.91
N ALA A 40 -3.14 12.87 5.32
CA ALA A 40 -4.35 12.41 4.66
C ALA A 40 -4.03 11.44 3.51
N LYS A 41 -3.00 11.76 2.71
CA LYS A 41 -2.56 10.91 1.61
C LYS A 41 -2.07 9.55 2.12
N VAL A 42 -1.28 9.53 3.18
CA VAL A 42 -0.78 8.29 3.78
C VAL A 42 -1.94 7.46 4.29
N ASN A 43 -2.91 8.07 4.98
CA ASN A 43 -4.06 7.36 5.50
C ASN A 43 -4.95 6.79 4.38
N ASN A 44 -5.16 7.55 3.32
CA ASN A 44 -5.92 7.09 2.16
C ASN A 44 -5.23 5.90 1.47
N THR A 45 -3.91 5.97 1.32
CA THR A 45 -3.12 4.89 0.75
C THR A 45 -3.19 3.64 1.63
N LYS A 46 -3.07 3.81 2.93
CA LYS A 46 -3.16 2.71 3.90
C LYS A 46 -4.51 2.02 3.81
N ASN A 47 -5.59 2.79 3.73
CA ASN A 47 -6.93 2.24 3.59
C ASN A 47 -7.10 1.49 2.27
N ALA A 48 -6.58 2.06 1.17
CA ALA A 48 -6.64 1.42 -0.14
C ALA A 48 -5.86 0.10 -0.16
N ILE A 49 -4.70 0.05 0.49
CA ILE A 49 -3.92 -1.17 0.64
C ILE A 49 -4.74 -2.23 1.40
N MET A 50 -5.34 -1.84 2.51
CA MET A 50 -6.13 -2.76 3.34
C MET A 50 -7.33 -3.31 2.56
N ILE A 51 -8.03 -2.47 1.84
CA ILE A 51 -9.16 -2.88 1.00
C ILE A 51 -8.69 -3.83 -0.10
N SER A 52 -7.58 -3.50 -0.77
CA SER A 52 -7.02 -4.34 -1.81
C SER A 52 -6.63 -5.72 -1.29
N GLU A 53 -5.96 -5.76 -0.14
CA GLU A 53 -5.56 -7.02 0.51
C GLU A 53 -6.77 -7.87 0.86
N ASN A 54 -7.80 -7.25 1.42
CA ASN A 54 -9.03 -7.98 1.76
C ASN A 54 -9.72 -8.54 0.53
N LEU A 55 -9.81 -7.75 -0.54
CA LEU A 55 -10.39 -8.21 -1.80
C LEU A 55 -9.60 -9.38 -2.40
N ILE A 56 -8.28 -9.31 -2.35
CA ILE A 56 -7.41 -10.37 -2.84
C ILE A 56 -7.63 -11.65 -2.03
N LEU A 57 -7.70 -11.54 -0.71
CA LEU A 57 -7.94 -12.69 0.15
C LEU A 57 -9.29 -13.35 -0.14
N THR A 58 -10.31 -12.59 -0.51
CA THR A 58 -11.61 -13.18 -0.89
C THR A 58 -11.55 -14.00 -2.17
N LYS A 59 -10.48 -13.83 -2.98
CA LYS A 59 -10.30 -14.60 -4.21
C LYS A 59 -9.54 -15.92 -3.98
N GLY A 60 -9.25 -16.26 -2.73
CA GLY A 60 -8.65 -17.54 -2.38
C GLY A 60 -7.15 -17.55 -2.14
N PHE A 61 -6.52 -16.39 -2.12
CA PHE A 61 -5.10 -16.29 -1.78
C PHE A 61 -4.91 -16.35 -0.26
N LYS A 62 -3.86 -17.04 0.19
CA LYS A 62 -3.62 -17.21 1.62
C LYS A 62 -3.09 -15.95 2.30
N ASN A 63 -2.12 -15.33 1.68
CA ASN A 63 -1.52 -14.11 2.19
C ASN A 63 -1.16 -13.18 1.04
N VAL A 64 -1.23 -11.91 1.31
CA VAL A 64 -0.87 -10.89 0.34
C VAL A 64 -0.28 -9.70 1.05
N VAL A 65 0.74 -9.11 0.46
CA VAL A 65 1.34 -7.88 0.94
C VAL A 65 1.47 -6.94 -0.23
N ILE A 66 1.08 -5.69 -0.02
CA ILE A 66 1.19 -4.66 -1.05
C ILE A 66 2.13 -3.58 -0.55
N LEU A 67 3.20 -3.34 -1.32
CA LEU A 67 4.18 -2.29 -1.04
C LEU A 67 4.00 -1.20 -2.08
N VAL A 68 3.65 -0.01 -1.64
CA VAL A 68 3.34 1.10 -2.53
C VAL A 68 4.48 2.10 -2.58
N ASN A 69 4.92 2.40 -3.78
CA ASN A 69 5.83 3.49 -4.05
C ASN A 69 5.05 4.64 -4.69
N GLU A 70 5.72 5.76 -4.92
CA GLU A 70 5.06 6.95 -5.48
C GLU A 70 4.41 6.66 -6.83
N ASP A 71 5.13 5.94 -7.71
CA ASP A 71 4.67 5.66 -9.07
C ASP A 71 4.27 4.21 -9.31
N SER A 72 4.47 3.33 -8.35
CA SER A 72 4.27 1.90 -8.57
C SER A 72 3.79 1.18 -7.31
N ALA A 73 3.33 -0.03 -7.47
CA ALA A 73 2.96 -0.90 -6.38
C ALA A 73 3.50 -2.31 -6.63
N ASN A 74 4.02 -2.92 -5.58
CA ASN A 74 4.48 -4.31 -5.62
C ASN A 74 3.53 -5.15 -4.79
N VAL A 75 3.01 -6.20 -5.39
CA VAL A 75 2.10 -7.13 -4.71
C VAL A 75 2.82 -8.46 -4.55
N VAL A 76 2.97 -8.91 -3.31
CA VAL A 76 3.55 -10.20 -3.02
C VAL A 76 2.46 -11.12 -2.50
N VAL A 77 2.21 -12.21 -3.21
CA VAL A 77 1.19 -13.17 -2.81
C VAL A 77 1.82 -14.51 -2.48
N GLU A 78 1.31 -15.14 -1.43
CA GLU A 78 1.75 -16.49 -1.07
C GLU A 78 0.91 -17.48 -1.85
N VAL A 79 1.58 -18.34 -2.62
CA VAL A 79 0.93 -19.33 -3.48
C VAL A 79 1.59 -20.69 -3.30
N GLN A 80 0.82 -21.73 -3.57
CA GLN A 80 1.34 -23.10 -3.60
C GLN A 80 1.74 -23.51 -5.02
N GLU A 81 1.06 -22.94 -6.00
CA GLU A 81 1.29 -23.20 -7.41
C GLU A 81 1.51 -21.90 -8.16
N GLU A 82 2.11 -21.97 -9.33
CA GLU A 82 2.34 -20.82 -10.16
C GLU A 82 1.02 -20.10 -10.50
N LEU A 83 1.04 -18.76 -10.46
CA LEU A 83 -0.14 -17.98 -10.80
C LEU A 83 -0.45 -18.07 -12.29
N SER A 84 -1.71 -18.28 -12.62
CA SER A 84 -2.18 -18.19 -14.00
C SER A 84 -2.24 -16.73 -14.44
N LYS A 85 -2.28 -16.50 -15.74
CA LYS A 85 -2.45 -15.16 -16.29
C LYS A 85 -3.75 -14.50 -15.81
N ASP A 86 -4.81 -15.29 -15.67
CA ASP A 86 -6.11 -14.81 -15.22
C ASP A 86 -6.03 -14.30 -13.76
N LYS A 87 -5.34 -15.03 -12.90
CA LYS A 87 -5.15 -14.63 -11.51
C LYS A 87 -4.28 -13.38 -11.40
N VAL A 88 -3.22 -13.30 -12.19
CA VAL A 88 -2.37 -12.11 -12.23
C VAL A 88 -3.20 -10.89 -12.66
N ALA A 89 -4.03 -11.04 -13.69
CA ALA A 89 -4.89 -9.97 -14.17
C ALA A 89 -5.88 -9.52 -13.08
N ILE A 90 -6.45 -10.44 -12.33
CA ILE A 90 -7.35 -10.12 -11.22
C ILE A 90 -6.63 -9.28 -10.17
N LEU A 91 -5.43 -9.69 -9.77
CA LEU A 91 -4.63 -8.95 -8.79
C LEU A 91 -4.29 -7.55 -9.29
N GLN A 92 -3.82 -7.45 -10.53
CA GLN A 92 -3.47 -6.15 -11.12
C GLN A 92 -4.67 -5.22 -11.19
N ASN A 93 -5.83 -5.73 -11.59
CA ASN A 93 -7.04 -4.91 -11.70
C ASN A 93 -7.51 -4.40 -10.34
N ILE A 94 -7.48 -5.24 -9.31
CA ILE A 94 -7.87 -4.84 -7.96
C ILE A 94 -6.95 -3.72 -7.47
N VAL A 95 -5.65 -3.92 -7.55
CA VAL A 95 -4.67 -2.98 -7.03
C VAL A 95 -4.68 -1.68 -7.84
N ALA A 96 -4.77 -1.77 -9.16
CA ALA A 96 -4.82 -0.60 -10.02
C ALA A 96 -6.03 0.28 -9.68
N ARG A 97 -7.19 -0.35 -9.49
CA ARG A 97 -8.43 0.36 -9.18
C ARG A 97 -8.38 1.01 -7.81
N GLU A 98 -7.98 0.25 -6.79
CA GLU A 98 -8.03 0.74 -5.40
C GLU A 98 -6.93 1.76 -5.11
N LEU A 99 -5.76 1.59 -5.71
CA LEU A 99 -4.63 2.51 -5.49
C LEU A 99 -4.52 3.60 -6.54
N SER A 100 -5.42 3.62 -7.52
CA SER A 100 -5.43 4.61 -8.62
C SER A 100 -4.10 4.64 -9.38
N LYS A 101 -3.54 3.46 -9.64
CA LYS A 101 -2.29 3.31 -10.39
C LYS A 101 -2.55 2.58 -11.70
N THR A 102 -1.68 2.81 -12.68
CA THR A 102 -1.79 2.11 -13.96
C THR A 102 -1.32 0.66 -13.80
N ILE A 103 -1.92 -0.25 -14.55
CA ILE A 103 -1.59 -1.68 -14.50
C ILE A 103 -0.11 -1.91 -14.78
N GLU A 104 0.48 -1.13 -15.69
CA GLU A 104 1.90 -1.23 -16.04
C GLU A 104 2.84 -1.01 -14.87
N ASN A 105 2.40 -0.25 -13.88
CA ASN A 105 3.20 0.07 -12.70
C ASN A 105 2.92 -0.85 -11.51
N ILE A 106 2.13 -1.90 -11.72
CA ILE A 106 1.82 -2.87 -10.68
C ILE A 106 2.58 -4.15 -10.96
N HIS A 107 3.45 -4.52 -10.03
CA HIS A 107 4.31 -5.69 -10.15
C HIS A 107 3.83 -6.78 -9.19
N ILE A 108 3.61 -7.96 -9.72
CA ILE A 108 3.14 -9.10 -8.94
C ILE A 108 4.32 -10.05 -8.73
N SER A 109 4.56 -10.41 -7.48
CA SER A 109 5.58 -11.38 -7.11
C SER A 109 4.94 -12.54 -6.36
N GLU A 110 5.46 -13.73 -6.58
CA GLU A 110 4.99 -14.94 -5.92
C GLU A 110 5.94 -15.32 -4.80
N LYS A 111 5.37 -15.73 -3.67
CA LYS A 111 6.13 -16.38 -2.62
C LYS A 111 5.58 -17.79 -2.46
N ARG A 112 6.42 -18.78 -2.66
CA ARG A 112 6.02 -20.19 -2.52
C ARG A 112 6.50 -20.73 -1.19
N ASN A 113 5.68 -21.54 -0.60
CA ASN A 113 6.03 -22.28 0.61
C ASN A 113 6.34 -23.73 0.30
#